data_440b9cf26f523dd141a0222f6a91cf5c
#
_entry.id   440b9cf26f523dd141a0222f6a91cf5c
#
_cell.length_a   1.000
_cell.length_b   1.000
_cell.length_c   1.000
_cell.angle_alpha   90.00
_cell.angle_beta   90.00
_cell.angle_gamma   90.00
#
_symmetry.space_group_name_H-M   'P 1'
#
loop_
_entity.id
_entity.type
_entity.pdbx_description
1 polymer ?
#
loop_
_entity_poly.entity_id
_entity_poly.type
_entity_poly.pdbx_seq_one_letter_code
_entity_poly.pdbx_strand_id
1 'polypeptide(L)'
;MTDPMFSPGQCVIYGANGVCTVDGVREMQLPYDDEAQSYYVLKPASKPGSTIYVPMGNETLVGRLRPLLDKAGLDDVLQRVKGREMPWPEDRTARHQEFNALLARRDQEEMLLMLRCIYARRRSLQKPRKHLPGMDDDIMHSCEKLLTQEFSLCLQIPPEEVGEYLHNALDGDPC
;
A
#
# COMPACT_ATOMS: atom_id res chain seq x y z
N MET A 1 1.03 -5.63 30.73
CA MET A 1 -0.04 -5.60 29.72
C MET A 1 0.21 -4.42 28.78
N THR A 2 0.42 -4.71 27.53
CA THR A 2 0.53 -3.66 26.51
C THR A 2 -0.88 -3.34 26.05
N ASP A 3 -1.33 -2.11 26.24
CA ASP A 3 -2.62 -1.70 25.72
C ASP A 3 -2.64 -1.85 24.19
N PRO A 4 -3.73 -2.36 23.61
CA PRO A 4 -3.81 -2.55 22.18
C PRO A 4 -3.78 -1.20 21.46
N MET A 5 -2.86 -1.07 20.52
CA MET A 5 -2.73 0.13 19.67
C MET A 5 -3.91 0.30 18.71
N PHE A 6 -4.56 -0.80 18.35
CA PHE A 6 -5.68 -0.84 17.40
C PHE A 6 -6.92 -1.43 18.05
N SER A 7 -8.07 -0.83 17.75
CA SER A 7 -9.38 -1.22 18.32
C SER A 7 -10.13 -2.19 17.41
N PRO A 8 -11.02 -3.05 17.97
CA PRO A 8 -11.91 -3.87 17.17
C PRO A 8 -12.74 -3.05 16.18
N GLY A 9 -12.86 -3.52 14.95
CA GLY A 9 -13.53 -2.84 13.84
C GLY A 9 -12.68 -1.84 13.07
N GLN A 10 -11.50 -1.49 13.59
CA GLN A 10 -10.57 -0.60 12.91
C GLN A 10 -9.96 -1.28 11.69
N CYS A 11 -9.85 -0.56 10.58
CA CYS A 11 -9.10 -1.01 9.41
C CYS A 11 -7.61 -0.64 9.56
N VAL A 12 -6.75 -1.58 9.23
CA VAL A 12 -5.29 -1.44 9.27
C VAL A 12 -4.68 -2.02 7.99
N ILE A 13 -3.46 -1.63 7.69
CA ILE A 13 -2.65 -2.29 6.66
C ILE A 13 -1.67 -3.22 7.35
N TYR A 14 -1.62 -4.47 6.93
CA TYR A 14 -0.68 -5.45 7.45
C TYR A 14 0.24 -5.98 6.33
N GLY A 15 1.33 -5.28 6.08
CA GLY A 15 2.35 -5.68 5.12
C GLY A 15 1.77 -6.13 3.77
N ALA A 16 2.19 -7.27 3.29
CA ALA A 16 1.75 -7.86 2.01
C ALA A 16 0.27 -8.29 2.00
N ASN A 17 -0.36 -8.43 3.16
CA ASN A 17 -1.79 -8.80 3.26
C ASN A 17 -2.73 -7.64 2.93
N GLY A 18 -2.21 -6.42 2.84
CA GLY A 18 -3.00 -5.23 2.51
C GLY A 18 -3.98 -4.85 3.62
N VAL A 19 -5.17 -4.40 3.23
CA VAL A 19 -6.20 -3.94 4.16
C VAL A 19 -6.76 -5.12 4.96
N CYS A 20 -6.73 -4.97 6.28
CA CYS A 20 -7.33 -5.93 7.23
C CYS A 20 -8.24 -5.19 8.20
N THR A 21 -9.28 -5.87 8.69
CA THR A 21 -10.09 -5.38 9.80
C THR A 21 -9.60 -6.05 11.09
N VAL A 22 -9.40 -5.26 12.13
CA VAL A 22 -9.10 -5.79 13.46
C VAL A 22 -10.37 -6.39 14.05
N ASP A 23 -10.39 -7.71 14.26
CA ASP A 23 -11.51 -8.40 14.92
C ASP A 23 -11.44 -8.25 16.43
N GLY A 24 -10.24 -8.09 16.95
CA GLY A 24 -9.99 -7.89 18.37
C GLY A 24 -8.62 -8.40 18.82
N VAL A 25 -8.45 -8.48 20.11
CA VAL A 25 -7.28 -9.09 20.74
C VAL A 25 -7.76 -10.35 21.46
N ARG A 26 -7.03 -11.44 21.32
CA ARG A 26 -7.32 -12.71 21.99
C ARG A 26 -6.06 -13.26 22.63
N GLU A 27 -6.20 -13.73 23.85
CA GLU A 27 -5.18 -14.52 24.52
C GLU A 27 -5.35 -15.98 24.11
N MET A 28 -4.32 -16.57 23.54
CA MET A 28 -4.32 -17.96 23.09
C MET A 28 -2.91 -18.52 23.06
N GLN A 29 -2.81 -19.84 23.06
CA GLN A 29 -1.58 -20.57 22.83
C GLN A 29 -1.72 -21.33 21.51
N LEU A 30 -0.91 -20.96 20.52
CA LEU A 30 -0.84 -21.69 19.26
C LEU A 30 0.08 -22.92 19.39
N PRO A 31 -0.01 -23.92 18.50
CA PRO A 31 0.75 -25.16 18.63
C PRO A 31 2.28 -25.02 18.72
N TYR A 32 2.81 -23.87 18.33
CA TYR A 32 4.26 -23.55 18.31
C TYR A 32 4.64 -22.52 19.38
N ASP A 33 3.70 -22.15 20.27
CA ASP A 33 3.99 -21.22 21.37
C ASP A 33 4.37 -22.00 22.63
N ASP A 34 5.39 -21.52 23.32
CA ASP A 34 5.78 -22.08 24.63
C ASP A 34 4.74 -21.75 25.72
N GLU A 35 4.12 -20.56 25.62
CA GLU A 35 3.12 -20.08 26.59
C GLU A 35 1.98 -19.33 25.86
N ALA A 36 0.86 -19.18 26.56
CA ALA A 36 -0.24 -18.34 26.05
C ALA A 36 0.19 -16.88 25.95
N GLN A 37 -0.14 -16.24 24.84
CA GLN A 37 0.16 -14.85 24.60
C GLN A 37 -1.00 -14.13 23.90
N SER A 38 -0.96 -12.80 23.90
CA SER A 38 -1.99 -11.99 23.27
C SER A 38 -1.70 -11.79 21.79
N TYR A 39 -2.73 -11.94 20.96
CA TYR A 39 -2.67 -11.77 19.51
C TYR A 39 -3.69 -10.74 19.04
N TYR A 40 -3.29 -9.88 18.11
CA TYR A 40 -4.27 -9.23 17.23
C TYR A 40 -4.87 -10.27 16.30
N VAL A 41 -6.17 -10.26 16.18
CA VAL A 41 -6.91 -11.10 15.23
C VAL A 41 -7.35 -10.22 14.07
N LEU A 42 -6.82 -10.49 12.88
CA LEU A 42 -7.07 -9.69 11.68
C LEU A 42 -7.86 -10.48 10.65
N LYS A 43 -8.77 -9.80 9.98
CA LYS A 43 -9.55 -10.34 8.86
C LYS A 43 -9.11 -9.62 7.58
N PRO A 44 -8.32 -10.26 6.68
CA PRO A 44 -7.87 -9.62 5.45
C PRO A 44 -9.03 -9.46 4.47
N ALA A 45 -9.18 -8.26 3.90
CA ALA A 45 -10.22 -7.95 2.90
C ALA A 45 -10.03 -8.73 1.59
N SER A 46 -8.76 -9.01 1.23
CA SER A 46 -8.43 -9.74 0.00
C SER A 46 -8.71 -11.25 0.06
N LYS A 47 -8.88 -11.80 1.26
CA LYS A 47 -9.13 -13.24 1.49
C LYS A 47 -10.25 -13.43 2.50
N PRO A 48 -11.52 -13.23 2.10
CA PRO A 48 -12.67 -13.44 2.98
C PRO A 48 -12.63 -14.85 3.61
N GLY A 49 -12.93 -14.93 4.91
CA GLY A 49 -12.89 -16.19 5.65
C GLY A 49 -11.52 -16.58 6.21
N SER A 50 -10.44 -15.90 5.83
CA SER A 50 -9.11 -16.09 6.43
C SER A 50 -8.95 -15.29 7.72
N THR A 51 -8.08 -15.76 8.59
CA THR A 51 -7.73 -15.07 9.82
C THR A 51 -6.21 -15.03 9.95
N ILE A 52 -5.69 -13.88 10.36
CA ILE A 52 -4.27 -13.67 10.63
C ILE A 52 -4.13 -13.37 12.12
N TYR A 53 -3.19 -14.04 12.77
CA TYR A 53 -2.84 -13.83 14.16
C TYR A 53 -1.48 -13.14 14.24
N VAL A 54 -1.43 -11.96 14.86
CA VAL A 54 -0.20 -11.19 15.03
C VAL A 54 0.13 -11.14 16.51
N PRO A 55 1.20 -11.82 16.96
CA PRO A 55 1.58 -11.82 18.38
C PRO A 55 1.97 -10.41 18.83
N MET A 56 1.30 -9.91 19.86
CA MET A 56 1.51 -8.54 20.35
C MET A 56 2.89 -8.32 20.96
N GLY A 57 3.53 -9.39 21.45
CA GLY A 57 4.89 -9.35 21.98
C GLY A 57 5.99 -9.31 20.92
N ASN A 58 5.65 -9.47 19.65
CA ASN A 58 6.63 -9.44 18.55
C ASN A 58 6.65 -8.07 17.88
N GLU A 59 7.56 -7.21 18.32
CA GLU A 59 7.69 -5.82 17.81
C GLU A 59 7.87 -5.74 16.30
N THR A 60 8.58 -6.70 15.69
CA THR A 60 8.79 -6.75 14.25
C THR A 60 7.49 -6.97 13.49
N LEU A 61 6.65 -7.89 13.95
CA LEU A 61 5.36 -8.18 13.32
C LEU A 61 4.34 -7.09 13.60
N VAL A 62 4.29 -6.58 14.82
CA VAL A 62 3.42 -5.46 15.20
C VAL A 62 3.81 -4.19 14.42
N GLY A 63 5.10 -3.97 14.19
CA GLY A 63 5.62 -2.85 13.39
C GLY A 63 5.19 -2.87 11.91
N ARG A 64 4.69 -3.99 11.41
CA ARG A 64 4.11 -4.09 10.06
C ARG A 64 2.64 -3.65 9.99
N LEU A 65 2.00 -3.47 11.15
CA LEU A 65 0.66 -2.91 11.24
C LEU A 65 0.74 -1.39 11.17
N ARG A 66 -0.05 -0.80 10.31
CA ARG A 66 -0.21 0.65 10.25
C ARG A 66 -1.67 1.04 10.04
N PRO A 67 -2.11 2.18 10.57
CA PRO A 67 -3.45 2.66 10.30
C PRO A 67 -3.62 3.02 8.83
N LEU A 68 -4.85 2.97 8.32
CA LEU A 68 -5.19 3.59 7.07
C LEU A 68 -4.97 5.11 7.15
N LEU A 69 -4.54 5.71 6.04
CA LEU A 69 -4.57 7.15 5.91
C LEU A 69 -6.01 7.65 5.95
N ASP A 70 -6.23 8.79 6.59
CA ASP A 70 -7.42 9.60 6.35
C ASP A 70 -7.19 10.53 5.15
N LYS A 71 -8.23 11.26 4.75
CA LYS A 71 -8.11 12.16 3.60
C LYS A 71 -7.03 13.23 3.80
N ALA A 72 -6.94 13.81 5.00
CA ALA A 72 -5.92 14.81 5.32
C ALA A 72 -4.50 14.22 5.24
N GLY A 73 -4.30 13.01 5.75
CA GLY A 73 -3.04 12.28 5.64
C GLY A 73 -2.66 11.96 4.19
N LEU A 74 -3.63 11.58 3.36
CA LEU A 74 -3.42 11.36 1.95
C LEU A 74 -3.03 12.65 1.22
N ASP A 75 -3.72 13.76 1.50
CA ASP A 75 -3.39 15.06 0.92
C ASP A 75 -1.97 15.50 1.27
N ASP A 76 -1.54 15.28 2.51
CA ASP A 76 -0.17 15.55 2.96
C ASP A 76 0.87 14.70 2.22
N VAL A 77 0.60 13.41 2.04
CA VAL A 77 1.47 12.50 1.26
C VAL A 77 1.56 12.95 -0.18
N LEU A 78 0.45 13.29 -0.81
CA LEU A 78 0.42 13.80 -2.19
C LEU A 78 1.21 15.10 -2.36
N GLN A 79 1.13 16.02 -1.39
CA GLN A 79 1.93 17.25 -1.40
C GLN A 79 3.44 16.95 -1.33
N ARG A 80 3.84 16.02 -0.46
CA ARG A 80 5.25 15.61 -0.38
C ARG A 80 5.73 14.95 -1.67
N VAL A 81 4.92 14.11 -2.28
CA VAL A 81 5.22 13.45 -3.57
C VAL A 81 5.39 14.48 -4.69
N LYS A 82 4.55 15.50 -4.74
CA LYS A 82 4.67 16.59 -5.72
C LYS A 82 5.97 17.37 -5.59
N GLY A 83 6.52 17.48 -4.38
CA GLY A 83 7.80 18.14 -4.11
C GLY A 83 9.04 17.28 -4.35
N ARG A 84 8.87 16.02 -4.72
CA ARG A 84 9.96 15.07 -4.96
C ARG A 84 9.95 14.58 -6.40
N GLU A 85 11.13 14.26 -6.90
CA GLU A 85 11.29 13.61 -8.20
C GLU A 85 12.00 12.28 -8.05
N MET A 86 11.54 11.29 -8.80
CA MET A 86 12.20 10.02 -8.98
C MET A 86 12.68 9.95 -10.43
N PRO A 87 14.01 9.90 -10.66
CA PRO A 87 14.53 9.74 -12.02
C PRO A 87 14.16 8.36 -12.56
N TRP A 88 13.86 8.29 -13.85
CA TRP A 88 13.62 7.02 -14.52
C TRP A 88 14.91 6.23 -14.63
N PRO A 89 15.01 5.03 -14.00
CA PRO A 89 16.19 4.19 -14.16
C PRO A 89 16.24 3.63 -15.59
N GLU A 90 17.27 3.97 -16.34
CA GLU A 90 17.39 3.57 -17.77
C GLU A 90 17.71 2.10 -17.93
N ASP A 91 18.52 1.53 -17.02
CA ASP A 91 18.78 0.09 -17.03
C ASP A 91 17.53 -0.69 -16.64
N ARG A 92 17.07 -1.56 -17.55
CA ARG A 92 15.83 -2.30 -17.39
C ARG A 92 15.85 -3.23 -16.17
N THR A 93 16.95 -3.94 -15.98
CA THR A 93 17.08 -4.92 -14.88
C THR A 93 17.11 -4.22 -13.53
N ALA A 94 17.93 -3.17 -13.41
CA ALA A 94 18.00 -2.34 -12.21
C ALA A 94 16.64 -1.70 -11.89
N ARG A 95 15.95 -1.18 -12.90
CA ARG A 95 14.61 -0.59 -12.75
C ARG A 95 13.60 -1.58 -12.17
N HIS A 96 13.53 -2.79 -12.73
CA HIS A 96 12.59 -3.80 -12.26
C HIS A 96 12.90 -4.26 -10.84
N GLN A 97 14.18 -4.39 -10.49
CA GLN A 97 14.59 -4.71 -9.12
C GLN A 97 14.19 -3.61 -8.15
N GLU A 98 14.44 -2.36 -8.48
CA GLU A 98 14.10 -1.21 -7.65
C GLU A 98 12.58 -1.08 -7.45
N PHE A 99 11.82 -1.13 -8.55
CA PHE A 99 10.36 -0.99 -8.49
C PHE A 99 9.70 -2.14 -7.73
N ASN A 100 10.15 -3.37 -7.92
CA ASN A 100 9.64 -4.51 -7.16
C ASN A 100 10.00 -4.42 -5.67
N ALA A 101 11.16 -3.89 -5.33
CA ALA A 101 11.53 -3.63 -3.94
C ALA A 101 10.63 -2.56 -3.30
N LEU A 102 10.29 -1.50 -4.03
CA LEU A 102 9.35 -0.47 -3.57
C LEU A 102 7.94 -1.05 -3.35
N LEU A 103 7.46 -1.88 -4.27
CA LEU A 103 6.17 -2.57 -4.09
C LEU A 103 6.16 -3.47 -2.86
N ALA A 104 7.26 -4.17 -2.59
CA ALA A 104 7.38 -5.08 -1.45
C ALA A 104 7.36 -4.33 -0.10
N ARG A 105 7.88 -3.13 -0.03
CA ARG A 105 7.88 -2.29 1.19
C ARG A 105 6.50 -1.77 1.57
N ARG A 106 5.60 -1.62 0.61
CA ARG A 106 4.23 -1.11 0.83
C ARG A 106 4.19 0.29 1.46
N ASP A 107 5.20 1.11 1.25
CA ASP A 107 5.19 2.51 1.65
C ASP A 107 4.40 3.34 0.65
N GLN A 108 3.37 4.04 1.12
CA GLN A 108 2.43 4.77 0.26
C GLN A 108 3.12 5.92 -0.49
N GLU A 109 3.98 6.67 0.19
CA GLU A 109 4.67 7.81 -0.42
C GLU A 109 5.62 7.34 -1.52
N GLU A 110 6.40 6.29 -1.26
CA GLU A 110 7.31 5.73 -2.25
C GLU A 110 6.57 5.08 -3.44
N MET A 111 5.45 4.40 -3.17
CA MET A 111 4.60 3.84 -4.22
C MET A 111 3.97 4.92 -5.09
N LEU A 112 3.50 6.00 -4.50
CA LEU A 112 2.96 7.14 -5.25
C LEU A 112 4.04 7.87 -6.06
N LEU A 113 5.24 8.00 -5.50
CA LEU A 113 6.38 8.59 -6.20
C LEU A 113 6.80 7.75 -7.42
N MET A 114 6.87 6.44 -7.25
CA MET A 114 7.13 5.50 -8.34
C MET A 114 6.04 5.57 -9.41
N LEU A 115 4.78 5.59 -9.01
CA LEU A 115 3.65 5.66 -9.94
C LEU A 115 3.68 6.97 -10.75
N ARG A 116 3.99 8.09 -10.10
CA ARG A 116 4.20 9.38 -10.78
C ARG A 116 5.34 9.31 -11.80
N CYS A 117 6.45 8.67 -11.45
CA CYS A 117 7.57 8.45 -12.36
C CYS A 117 7.14 7.64 -13.59
N ILE A 118 6.40 6.56 -13.41
CA ILE A 118 5.90 5.71 -14.50
C ILE A 118 4.91 6.47 -15.38
N TYR A 119 4.00 7.24 -14.80
CA TYR A 119 3.05 8.07 -15.55
C TYR A 119 3.77 9.13 -16.40
N ALA A 120 4.78 9.78 -15.85
CA ALA A 120 5.59 10.75 -16.58
C ALA A 120 6.30 10.10 -17.77
N ARG A 121 6.85 8.89 -17.57
CA ARG A 121 7.49 8.13 -18.67
C ARG A 121 6.48 7.73 -19.73
N ARG A 122 5.30 7.25 -19.34
CA ARG A 122 4.23 6.89 -20.26
C ARG A 122 3.79 8.08 -21.10
N ARG A 123 3.63 9.26 -20.50
CA ARG A 123 3.32 10.50 -21.23
C ARG A 123 4.40 10.86 -22.24
N SER A 124 5.68 10.69 -21.91
CA SER A 124 6.80 10.98 -22.80
C SER A 124 6.82 10.05 -24.03
N LEU A 125 6.17 8.90 -23.96
CA LEU A 125 6.10 7.89 -25.02
C LEU A 125 4.88 8.07 -25.94
N GLN A 126 4.09 9.13 -25.81
CA GLN A 126 2.82 9.38 -26.55
C GLN A 126 3.01 9.63 -28.06
N LYS A 127 3.91 8.92 -28.70
CA LYS A 127 3.90 8.82 -30.16
C LYS A 127 3.16 7.54 -30.56
N PRO A 128 2.38 7.55 -31.66
CA PRO A 128 1.73 6.33 -32.12
C PRO A 128 2.79 5.23 -32.26
N ARG A 129 2.64 4.12 -31.56
CA ARG A 129 3.50 2.92 -31.50
C ARG A 129 4.55 2.86 -30.37
N LYS A 130 4.63 3.82 -29.45
CA LYS A 130 5.48 3.67 -28.26
C LYS A 130 4.63 3.46 -27.02
N HIS A 131 4.76 2.29 -26.43
CA HIS A 131 4.09 1.91 -25.18
C HIS A 131 5.15 1.62 -24.12
N LEU A 132 4.74 1.65 -22.85
CA LEU A 132 5.58 1.12 -21.79
C LEU A 132 5.93 -0.34 -22.08
N PRO A 133 7.16 -0.78 -21.79
CA PRO A 133 7.47 -2.21 -21.78
C PRO A 133 6.48 -2.98 -20.90
N GLY A 134 6.10 -4.20 -21.29
CA GLY A 134 5.08 -4.98 -20.59
C GLY A 134 5.30 -5.12 -19.10
N MET A 135 6.54 -5.33 -18.65
CA MET A 135 6.85 -5.42 -17.22
C MET A 135 6.68 -4.11 -16.47
N ASP A 136 6.97 -2.96 -17.09
CA ASP A 136 6.73 -1.64 -16.48
C ASP A 136 5.22 -1.35 -16.39
N ASP A 137 4.46 -1.77 -17.38
CA ASP A 137 3.00 -1.70 -17.37
C ASP A 137 2.38 -2.60 -16.29
N ASP A 138 2.88 -3.81 -16.13
CA ASP A 138 2.46 -4.75 -15.08
C ASP A 138 2.75 -4.20 -13.68
N ILE A 139 3.92 -3.59 -13.49
CA ILE A 139 4.30 -2.93 -12.22
C ILE A 139 3.37 -1.76 -11.93
N MET A 140 3.05 -0.94 -12.92
CA MET A 140 2.11 0.17 -12.80
C MET A 140 0.74 -0.31 -12.32
N HIS A 141 0.17 -1.31 -12.98
CA HIS A 141 -1.13 -1.87 -12.61
C HIS A 141 -1.11 -2.53 -11.24
N SER A 142 -0.03 -3.20 -10.88
CA SER A 142 0.14 -3.77 -9.54
C SER A 142 0.16 -2.69 -8.46
N CYS A 143 0.89 -1.60 -8.70
CA CYS A 143 0.95 -0.47 -7.81
C CYS A 143 -0.44 0.19 -7.64
N GLU A 144 -1.12 0.46 -8.75
CA GLU A 144 -2.49 1.03 -8.74
C GLU A 144 -3.46 0.14 -7.97
N LYS A 145 -3.41 -1.17 -8.17
CA LYS A 145 -4.27 -2.13 -7.47
C LYS A 145 -4.06 -2.11 -5.96
N LEU A 146 -2.80 -2.03 -5.51
CA LEU A 146 -2.48 -1.98 -4.09
C LEU A 146 -2.95 -0.69 -3.44
N LEU A 147 -2.73 0.45 -4.10
CA LEU A 147 -3.18 1.75 -3.63
C LEU A 147 -4.71 1.87 -3.66
N THR A 148 -5.36 1.26 -4.63
CA THR A 148 -6.82 1.26 -4.76
C THR A 148 -7.51 0.68 -3.54
N GLN A 149 -7.00 -0.41 -2.98
CA GLN A 149 -7.59 -1.04 -1.79
C GLN A 149 -7.66 -0.08 -0.61
N GLU A 150 -6.59 0.67 -0.37
CA GLU A 150 -6.53 1.63 0.73
C GLU A 150 -7.29 2.91 0.43
N PHE A 151 -7.07 3.48 -0.75
CA PHE A 151 -7.58 4.81 -1.08
C PHE A 151 -9.08 4.82 -1.37
N SER A 152 -9.63 3.73 -1.85
CA SER A 152 -11.09 3.57 -1.93
C SER A 152 -11.77 3.77 -0.57
N LEU A 153 -11.18 3.20 0.48
CA LEU A 153 -11.66 3.36 1.85
C LEU A 153 -11.36 4.75 2.41
N CYS A 154 -10.15 5.26 2.18
CA CYS A 154 -9.70 6.57 2.64
C CYS A 154 -10.56 7.71 2.07
N LEU A 155 -10.84 7.65 0.77
CA LEU A 155 -11.59 8.68 0.04
C LEU A 155 -13.10 8.44 0.04
N GLN A 156 -13.55 7.26 0.46
CA GLN A 156 -14.94 6.84 0.39
C GLN A 156 -15.52 6.90 -1.03
N ILE A 157 -14.70 6.48 -2.00
CA ILE A 157 -15.09 6.39 -3.42
C ILE A 157 -15.03 4.93 -3.89
N PRO A 158 -15.77 4.57 -4.96
CA PRO A 158 -15.68 3.23 -5.55
C PRO A 158 -14.24 2.92 -6.00
N PRO A 159 -13.77 1.64 -5.90
CA PRO A 159 -12.43 1.26 -6.35
C PRO A 159 -12.12 1.65 -7.79
N GLU A 160 -13.10 1.59 -8.68
CA GLU A 160 -12.98 1.96 -10.10
C GLU A 160 -12.69 3.45 -10.33
N GLU A 161 -12.99 4.32 -9.37
CA GLU A 161 -12.71 5.75 -9.45
C GLU A 161 -11.33 6.15 -8.91
N VAL A 162 -10.68 5.25 -8.16
CA VAL A 162 -9.35 5.54 -7.56
C VAL A 162 -8.28 5.76 -8.63
N GLY A 163 -8.31 4.98 -9.70
CA GLY A 163 -7.36 5.14 -10.81
C GLY A 163 -7.41 6.54 -11.41
N GLU A 164 -8.61 7.04 -11.73
CA GLU A 164 -8.80 8.41 -12.24
C GLU A 164 -8.35 9.46 -11.23
N TYR A 165 -8.68 9.28 -9.96
CA TYR A 165 -8.23 10.17 -8.90
C TYR A 165 -6.69 10.24 -8.83
N LEU A 166 -6.00 9.09 -8.89
CA LEU A 166 -4.54 9.04 -8.88
C LEU A 166 -3.93 9.71 -10.10
N HIS A 167 -4.47 9.49 -11.30
CA HIS A 167 -4.03 10.15 -12.50
C HIS A 167 -4.14 11.67 -12.38
N ASN A 168 -5.27 12.17 -11.92
CA ASN A 168 -5.50 13.60 -11.74
C ASN A 168 -4.60 14.21 -10.67
N ALA A 169 -4.37 13.47 -9.57
CA ALA A 169 -3.54 13.95 -8.46
C ALA A 169 -2.03 13.95 -8.79
N LEU A 170 -1.56 13.00 -9.58
CA LEU A 170 -0.14 12.81 -9.89
C LEU A 170 0.30 13.42 -11.22
N ASP A 171 -0.59 13.43 -12.22
CA ASP A 171 -0.34 13.97 -13.57
C ASP A 171 -0.86 15.39 -13.76
N GLY A 172 -1.74 15.85 -12.87
CA GLY A 172 -2.26 17.21 -12.93
C GLY A 172 -1.12 18.22 -12.86
N ASP A 173 -1.03 19.10 -13.87
CA ASP A 173 -0.11 20.23 -13.81
C ASP A 173 -0.41 21.06 -12.56
N PRO A 174 0.63 21.46 -11.80
CA PRO A 174 0.44 22.48 -10.81
C PRO A 174 0.05 23.77 -11.54
N CYS A 175 -1.21 24.16 -11.42
CA CYS A 175 -1.62 25.51 -11.77
C CYS A 175 -0.98 26.53 -10.84
#